data_daf2e5c4499b6c35249b248ac02afa79
#
_entry.id   daf2e5c4499b6c35249b248ac02afa79
#
_cell.length_a   1.000
_cell.length_b   1.000
_cell.length_c   1.000
_cell.angle_alpha   90.00
_cell.angle_beta   90.00
_cell.angle_gamma   90.00
#
_symmetry.space_group_name_H-M   'P 1'
#
loop_
_entity.id
_entity.type
_entity.pdbx_description
1 polymer ?
#
loop_
_entity_poly.entity_id
_entity_poly.type
_entity_poly.pdbx_seq_one_letter_code
_entity_poly.pdbx_strand_id
1 'polypeptide(L)'
;MAEPAYFVETRWGGSEDAPPPERLAEIVGELNIGDAEHPDTWLVHAASGWTLRLDEDGYAYLEDDELSTASHMRDVSRAAGLDLWLRFAESGPDGIRGERWVQGPRVLSDAEGAAYRAESERITLESDREFFQLLGPEDSTMRCKSDGCSRGRIKYSVLCAAHHFEQLRKRPCPFI
;
A
#
# COMPACT_ATOMS: atom_id res chain seq x y z
N MET A 1 -24.64 -22.34 3.18
CA MET A 1 -23.41 -22.68 2.43
C MET A 1 -22.32 -22.77 3.48
N ALA A 2 -21.40 -23.74 3.38
CA ALA A 2 -20.25 -23.78 4.28
C ALA A 2 -19.34 -22.57 3.93
N GLU A 3 -18.73 -21.95 4.93
CA GLU A 3 -17.73 -20.92 4.71
C GLU A 3 -16.50 -21.54 4.02
N PRO A 4 -15.85 -20.82 3.08
CA PRO A 4 -14.65 -21.31 2.42
C PRO A 4 -13.53 -21.50 3.45
N ALA A 5 -12.69 -22.54 3.27
CA ALA A 5 -11.55 -22.79 4.16
C ALA A 5 -10.50 -21.68 4.10
N TYR A 6 -10.39 -21.03 2.96
CA TYR A 6 -9.52 -19.89 2.70
C TYR A 6 -10.09 -19.05 1.54
N PHE A 7 -9.58 -17.84 1.39
CA PHE A 7 -9.81 -17.01 0.21
C PHE A 7 -8.52 -16.29 -0.18
N VAL A 8 -8.47 -15.82 -1.42
CA VAL A 8 -7.32 -15.09 -1.95
C VAL A 8 -7.76 -13.71 -2.38
N GLU A 9 -6.99 -12.70 -2.00
CA GLU A 9 -7.06 -11.38 -2.58
C GLU A 9 -5.99 -11.22 -3.64
N THR A 10 -6.44 -11.07 -4.88
CA THR A 10 -5.55 -10.91 -6.03
C THR A 10 -4.96 -9.51 -6.04
N ARG A 11 -3.79 -9.35 -6.63
CA ARG A 11 -3.13 -8.04 -6.75
C ARG A 11 -3.98 -6.97 -7.47
N TRP A 12 -4.99 -7.38 -8.24
CA TRP A 12 -5.88 -6.48 -8.96
C TRP A 12 -7.16 -6.12 -8.19
N GLY A 13 -7.23 -6.43 -6.91
CA GLY A 13 -8.36 -6.11 -6.02
C GLY A 13 -9.55 -7.05 -6.14
N GLY A 14 -9.38 -8.21 -6.78
CA GLY A 14 -10.38 -9.28 -6.80
C GLY A 14 -10.24 -10.19 -5.59
N SER A 15 -11.35 -10.77 -5.11
CA SER A 15 -11.36 -11.81 -4.09
C SER A 15 -11.94 -13.10 -4.65
N GLU A 16 -11.27 -14.23 -4.40
CA GLU A 16 -11.67 -15.56 -4.87
C GLU A 16 -11.73 -16.55 -3.70
N ASP A 17 -12.89 -17.17 -3.50
CA ASP A 17 -13.12 -18.18 -2.45
C ASP A 17 -12.54 -19.53 -2.86
N ALA A 18 -11.62 -20.06 -2.05
CA ALA A 18 -10.99 -21.38 -2.19
C ALA A 18 -10.63 -21.75 -3.65
N PRO A 19 -9.88 -20.90 -4.38
CA PRO A 19 -9.51 -21.21 -5.75
C PRO A 19 -8.66 -22.49 -5.81
N PRO A 20 -8.80 -23.31 -6.88
CA PRO A 20 -8.05 -24.57 -7.02
C PRO A 20 -6.55 -24.30 -7.20
N PRO A 21 -5.68 -25.33 -7.00
CA PRO A 21 -4.22 -25.17 -7.08
C PRO A 21 -3.71 -24.54 -8.36
N GLU A 22 -4.33 -24.85 -9.49
CA GLU A 22 -3.97 -24.28 -10.80
C GLU A 22 -4.21 -22.77 -10.83
N ARG A 23 -5.32 -22.31 -10.21
CA ARG A 23 -5.63 -20.90 -10.11
C ARG A 23 -4.70 -20.17 -9.14
N LEU A 24 -4.32 -20.80 -8.01
CA LEU A 24 -3.30 -20.29 -7.11
C LEU A 24 -1.96 -20.08 -7.84
N ALA A 25 -1.57 -21.02 -8.71
CA ALA A 25 -0.35 -20.90 -9.51
C ALA A 25 -0.41 -19.71 -10.49
N GLU A 26 -1.55 -19.47 -11.12
CA GLU A 26 -1.77 -18.29 -11.99
C GLU A 26 -1.63 -16.98 -11.19
N ILE A 27 -2.31 -16.87 -10.03
CA ILE A 27 -2.27 -15.68 -9.18
C ILE A 27 -0.85 -15.38 -8.72
N VAL A 28 -0.11 -16.38 -8.22
CA VAL A 28 1.31 -16.22 -7.85
C VAL A 28 2.16 -15.85 -9.07
N GLY A 29 1.82 -16.39 -10.25
CA GLY A 29 2.48 -16.06 -11.51
C GLY A 29 2.32 -14.61 -11.95
N GLU A 30 1.23 -13.94 -11.58
CA GLU A 30 0.99 -12.52 -11.86
C GLU A 30 2.06 -11.62 -11.22
N LEU A 31 2.67 -12.04 -10.12
CA LEU A 31 3.79 -11.32 -9.46
C LEU A 31 5.08 -11.27 -10.30
N ASN A 32 5.14 -11.93 -11.46
CA ASN A 32 6.27 -11.78 -12.39
C ASN A 32 6.20 -10.48 -13.22
N ILE A 33 5.08 -9.79 -13.17
CA ILE A 33 4.89 -8.48 -13.82
C ILE A 33 5.11 -7.43 -12.73
N GLY A 34 6.13 -6.58 -12.90
CA GLY A 34 6.38 -5.49 -11.95
C GLY A 34 5.25 -4.48 -11.98
N ASP A 35 4.66 -4.19 -10.82
CA ASP A 35 3.61 -3.17 -10.66
C ASP A 35 3.68 -2.59 -9.24
N ALA A 36 4.25 -1.38 -9.13
CA ALA A 36 4.45 -0.71 -7.84
C ALA A 36 3.14 -0.28 -7.14
N GLU A 37 2.01 -0.20 -7.86
CA GLU A 37 0.72 0.11 -7.26
C GLU A 37 0.05 -1.15 -6.67
N HIS A 38 0.38 -2.32 -7.23
CA HIS A 38 -0.17 -3.62 -6.82
C HIS A 38 0.96 -4.64 -6.62
N PRO A 39 1.84 -4.47 -5.62
CA PRO A 39 3.07 -5.25 -5.50
C PRO A 39 2.86 -6.67 -4.97
N ASP A 40 1.70 -6.96 -4.41
CA ASP A 40 1.46 -8.18 -3.63
C ASP A 40 0.11 -8.85 -3.87
N THR A 41 -0.04 -10.05 -3.32
CA THR A 41 -1.27 -10.84 -3.30
C THR A 41 -1.33 -11.63 -2.00
N TRP A 42 -2.54 -11.91 -1.49
CA TRP A 42 -2.73 -12.43 -0.13
C TRP A 42 -3.63 -13.65 -0.13
N LEU A 43 -3.25 -14.65 0.67
CA LEU A 43 -4.10 -15.78 1.00
C LEU A 43 -4.47 -15.71 2.49
N VAL A 44 -5.77 -15.69 2.78
CA VAL A 44 -6.30 -15.66 4.13
C VAL A 44 -6.87 -17.03 4.48
N HIS A 45 -6.38 -17.64 5.57
CA HIS A 45 -6.91 -18.89 6.08
C HIS A 45 -8.07 -18.61 7.05
N ALA A 46 -9.30 -18.87 6.61
CA ALA A 46 -10.51 -18.42 7.30
C ALA A 46 -10.63 -18.92 8.75
N ALA A 47 -10.25 -20.17 9.01
CA ALA A 47 -10.39 -20.76 10.34
C ALA A 47 -9.43 -20.16 11.39
N SER A 48 -8.25 -19.65 10.96
CA SER A 48 -7.27 -19.09 11.89
C SER A 48 -7.20 -17.57 11.86
N GLY A 49 -7.79 -16.91 10.86
CA GLY A 49 -7.64 -15.48 10.61
C GLY A 49 -6.25 -15.03 10.13
N TRP A 50 -5.31 -15.97 9.97
CA TRP A 50 -3.96 -15.65 9.52
C TRP A 50 -3.92 -15.40 8.01
N THR A 51 -3.01 -14.50 7.62
CA THR A 51 -2.74 -14.12 6.23
C THR A 51 -1.33 -14.48 5.82
N LEU A 52 -1.16 -15.07 4.64
CA LEU A 52 0.11 -15.27 3.99
C LEU A 52 0.18 -14.44 2.71
N ARG A 53 0.94 -13.35 2.76
CA ARG A 53 1.14 -12.40 1.67
C ARG A 53 2.42 -12.72 0.92
N LEU A 54 2.39 -12.66 -0.40
CA LEU A 54 3.55 -12.75 -1.28
C LEU A 54 3.70 -11.46 -2.06
N ASP A 55 4.92 -10.95 -2.20
CA ASP A 55 5.19 -9.76 -3.00
C ASP A 55 6.05 -10.03 -4.24
N GLU A 56 6.10 -9.07 -5.16
CA GLU A 56 6.86 -9.16 -6.41
C GLU A 56 8.38 -9.15 -6.18
N ASP A 57 8.86 -8.62 -5.05
CA ASP A 57 10.27 -8.58 -4.67
C ASP A 57 10.79 -9.90 -4.07
N GLY A 58 9.93 -10.91 -3.95
CA GLY A 58 10.29 -12.22 -3.43
C GLY A 58 10.30 -12.28 -1.90
N TYR A 59 9.45 -11.51 -1.25
CA TYR A 59 9.16 -11.67 0.17
C TYR A 59 7.87 -12.43 0.39
N ALA A 60 7.82 -13.18 1.48
CA ALA A 60 6.59 -13.72 2.06
C ALA A 60 6.43 -13.14 3.46
N TYR A 61 5.18 -12.78 3.80
CA TYR A 61 4.82 -12.24 5.11
C TYR A 61 3.71 -13.08 5.72
N LEU A 62 3.89 -13.50 6.96
CA LEU A 62 2.89 -14.21 7.74
C LEU A 62 2.42 -13.29 8.86
N GLU A 63 1.15 -12.96 8.84
CA GLU A 63 0.54 -11.95 9.70
C GLU A 63 -0.76 -12.50 10.31
N ASP A 64 -1.03 -12.19 11.58
CA ASP A 64 -2.34 -12.43 12.19
C ASP A 64 -3.31 -11.28 11.87
N ASP A 65 -4.60 -11.45 12.18
CA ASP A 65 -5.66 -10.48 11.91
C ASP A 65 -5.48 -9.15 12.67
N GLU A 66 -4.74 -9.18 13.78
CA GLU A 66 -4.42 -7.97 14.56
C GLU A 66 -3.09 -7.33 14.14
N LEU A 67 -2.36 -7.91 13.19
CA LEU A 67 -0.98 -7.54 12.81
C LEU A 67 -0.01 -7.51 14.00
N SER A 68 -0.38 -8.16 15.09
CA SER A 68 0.38 -8.19 16.34
C SER A 68 1.55 -9.15 16.27
N THR A 69 1.46 -10.17 15.41
CA THR A 69 2.48 -11.17 15.15
C THR A 69 2.80 -11.15 13.66
N ALA A 70 3.87 -10.47 13.30
CA ALA A 70 4.36 -10.43 11.93
C ALA A 70 5.66 -11.23 11.83
N SER A 71 5.81 -11.98 10.76
CA SER A 71 7.05 -12.66 10.39
C SER A 71 7.27 -12.52 8.90
N HIS A 72 8.51 -12.54 8.47
CA HIS A 72 8.81 -12.46 7.03
C HIS A 72 9.89 -13.43 6.60
N MET A 73 9.90 -13.76 5.32
CA MET A 73 10.98 -14.48 4.63
C MET A 73 11.40 -13.68 3.41
N ARG A 74 12.67 -13.80 3.02
CA ARG A 74 13.22 -13.22 1.79
C ARG A 74 13.65 -14.30 0.81
N ASP A 75 13.91 -13.91 -0.41
CA ASP A 75 14.39 -14.76 -1.49
C ASP A 75 13.44 -15.93 -1.80
N VAL A 76 12.12 -15.68 -1.65
CA VAL A 76 11.07 -16.64 -1.92
C VAL A 76 10.79 -16.63 -3.43
N SER A 77 11.21 -17.69 -4.11
CA SER A 77 10.86 -17.88 -5.54
C SER A 77 9.36 -18.09 -5.72
N ARG A 78 8.82 -17.83 -6.91
CA ARG A 78 7.39 -18.07 -7.22
C ARG A 78 6.97 -19.52 -6.92
N ALA A 79 7.83 -20.49 -7.23
CA ALA A 79 7.56 -21.90 -6.94
C ALA A 79 7.51 -22.16 -5.41
N ALA A 80 8.44 -21.58 -4.64
CA ALA A 80 8.43 -21.68 -3.19
C ALA A 80 7.21 -20.95 -2.57
N GLY A 81 6.85 -19.79 -3.11
CA GLY A 81 5.65 -19.05 -2.69
C GLY A 81 4.37 -19.83 -2.93
N LEU A 82 4.24 -20.49 -4.10
CA LEU A 82 3.11 -21.36 -4.38
C LEU A 82 3.06 -22.57 -3.42
N ASP A 83 4.19 -23.23 -3.15
CA ASP A 83 4.26 -24.32 -2.19
C ASP A 83 3.84 -23.87 -0.78
N LEU A 84 4.29 -22.71 -0.33
CA LEU A 84 3.85 -22.09 0.93
C LEU A 84 2.32 -21.89 0.93
N TRP A 85 1.75 -21.34 -0.12
CA TRP A 85 0.32 -21.10 -0.24
C TRP A 85 -0.50 -22.38 -0.19
N LEU A 86 -0.07 -23.43 -0.89
CA LEU A 86 -0.76 -24.72 -0.90
C LEU A 86 -0.81 -25.34 0.49
N ARG A 87 0.31 -25.36 1.21
CA ARG A 87 0.38 -25.87 2.59
C ARG A 87 -0.39 -24.99 3.57
N PHE A 88 -0.34 -23.68 3.38
CA PHE A 88 -1.07 -22.74 4.21
C PHE A 88 -2.59 -22.83 3.99
N ALA A 89 -3.04 -22.98 2.75
CA ALA A 89 -4.45 -23.21 2.43
C ALA A 89 -5.02 -24.47 3.09
N GLU A 90 -4.21 -25.54 3.19
CA GLU A 90 -4.59 -26.83 3.78
C GLU A 90 -4.58 -26.81 5.31
N SER A 91 -3.59 -26.19 5.92
CA SER A 91 -3.29 -26.35 7.36
C SER A 91 -3.11 -25.04 8.11
N GLY A 92 -3.35 -23.90 7.46
CA GLY A 92 -3.09 -22.57 8.04
C GLY A 92 -1.63 -22.38 8.42
N PRO A 93 -1.35 -21.55 9.45
CA PRO A 93 0.02 -21.27 9.89
C PRO A 93 0.81 -22.50 10.32
N ASP A 94 0.14 -23.56 10.78
CA ASP A 94 0.82 -24.80 11.22
C ASP A 94 1.49 -25.51 10.04
N GLY A 95 0.93 -25.43 8.83
CA GLY A 95 1.49 -26.03 7.61
C GLY A 95 2.84 -25.45 7.17
N ILE A 96 3.16 -24.26 7.64
CA ILE A 96 4.35 -23.50 7.24
C ILE A 96 5.23 -23.07 8.43
N ARG A 97 4.90 -23.50 9.66
CA ARG A 97 5.62 -23.13 10.89
C ARG A 97 7.11 -23.54 10.88
N GLY A 98 7.45 -24.60 10.15
CA GLY A 98 8.83 -25.13 10.06
C GLY A 98 9.76 -24.33 9.15
N GLU A 99 9.25 -23.30 8.47
CA GLU A 99 10.03 -22.48 7.55
C GLU A 99 10.95 -21.47 8.29
N ARG A 100 11.87 -20.86 7.53
CA ARG A 100 12.89 -19.94 8.10
C ARG A 100 12.33 -18.52 8.29
N TRP A 101 11.27 -18.40 9.07
CA TRP A 101 10.66 -17.12 9.39
C TRP A 101 11.59 -16.24 10.25
N VAL A 102 11.75 -14.99 9.82
CA VAL A 102 12.36 -13.94 10.63
C VAL A 102 11.23 -13.21 11.35
N GLN A 103 11.30 -13.19 12.68
CA GLN A 103 10.27 -12.55 13.51
C GLN A 103 10.30 -11.02 13.36
N GLY A 104 9.13 -10.42 13.33
CA GLY A 104 8.93 -9.00 13.21
C GLY A 104 8.74 -8.54 11.74
N PRO A 105 8.39 -7.26 11.56
CA PRO A 105 8.22 -6.68 10.24
C PRO A 105 9.56 -6.60 9.50
N ARG A 106 9.48 -6.60 8.16
CA ARG A 106 10.67 -6.34 7.32
C ARG A 106 11.28 -4.99 7.68
N VAL A 107 12.55 -5.00 8.00
CA VAL A 107 13.34 -3.78 8.15
C VAL A 107 13.94 -3.43 6.79
N LEU A 108 13.54 -2.29 6.25
CA LEU A 108 14.11 -1.78 5.00
C LEU A 108 15.59 -1.46 5.22
N SER A 109 16.43 -1.79 4.25
CA SER A 109 17.80 -1.27 4.20
C SER A 109 17.78 0.26 4.09
N ASP A 110 18.89 0.92 4.43
CA ASP A 110 19.00 2.39 4.32
C ASP A 110 18.72 2.87 2.88
N ALA A 111 19.14 2.11 1.88
CA ALA A 111 18.90 2.43 0.46
C ALA A 111 17.42 2.29 0.09
N GLU A 112 16.76 1.20 0.49
CA GLU A 112 15.31 0.98 0.27
C GLU A 112 14.49 2.04 1.01
N GLY A 113 14.84 2.33 2.26
CA GLY A 113 14.20 3.37 3.05
C GLY A 113 14.36 4.77 2.44
N ALA A 114 15.52 5.06 1.84
CA ALA A 114 15.76 6.32 1.13
C ALA A 114 14.92 6.39 -0.17
N ALA A 115 14.87 5.30 -0.94
CA ALA A 115 14.07 5.22 -2.16
C ALA A 115 12.58 5.37 -1.85
N TYR A 116 12.08 4.67 -0.83
CA TYR A 116 10.68 4.79 -0.39
C TYR A 116 10.32 6.23 0.02
N ARG A 117 11.20 6.90 0.79
CA ARG A 117 10.97 8.31 1.18
C ARG A 117 10.94 9.23 -0.04
N ALA A 118 11.88 9.07 -0.97
CA ALA A 118 11.93 9.89 -2.19
C ALA A 118 10.67 9.73 -3.04
N GLU A 119 10.19 8.52 -3.20
CA GLU A 119 8.97 8.23 -3.95
C GLU A 119 7.73 8.80 -3.24
N SER A 120 7.62 8.63 -1.92
CA SER A 120 6.54 9.20 -1.11
C SER A 120 6.52 10.73 -1.18
N GLU A 121 7.69 11.38 -1.17
CA GLU A 121 7.82 12.82 -1.35
C GLU A 121 7.37 13.26 -2.75
N ARG A 122 7.75 12.51 -3.79
CA ARG A 122 7.35 12.76 -5.17
C ARG A 122 5.82 12.72 -5.33
N ILE A 123 5.19 11.63 -4.87
CA ILE A 123 3.72 11.46 -4.93
C ILE A 123 3.03 12.59 -4.16
N THR A 124 3.54 12.92 -2.98
CA THR A 124 3.01 14.00 -2.15
C THR A 124 3.07 15.34 -2.90
N LEU A 125 4.19 15.65 -3.55
CA LEU A 125 4.37 16.90 -4.30
C LEU A 125 3.47 16.97 -5.53
N GLU A 126 3.26 15.86 -6.22
CA GLU A 126 2.33 15.77 -7.35
C GLU A 126 0.88 16.01 -6.91
N SER A 127 0.43 15.31 -5.86
CA SER A 127 -0.90 15.53 -5.27
C SER A 127 -1.11 16.97 -4.80
N ASP A 128 -0.08 17.59 -4.23
CA ASP A 128 -0.12 18.99 -3.82
C ASP A 128 -0.21 19.94 -5.01
N ARG A 129 0.50 19.65 -6.09
CA ARG A 129 0.46 20.45 -7.32
C ARG A 129 -0.92 20.41 -7.94
N GLU A 130 -1.51 19.22 -8.06
CA GLU A 130 -2.87 19.05 -8.57
C GLU A 130 -3.88 19.82 -7.71
N PHE A 131 -3.80 19.65 -6.40
CA PHE A 131 -4.65 20.39 -5.46
C PHE A 131 -4.49 21.92 -5.64
N PHE A 132 -3.25 22.42 -5.72
CA PHE A 132 -2.99 23.84 -5.89
C PHE A 132 -3.56 24.39 -7.21
N GLN A 133 -3.47 23.62 -8.30
CA GLN A 133 -4.07 23.97 -9.61
C GLN A 133 -5.60 24.06 -9.54
N LEU A 134 -6.24 23.15 -8.77
CA LEU A 134 -7.70 23.16 -8.58
C LEU A 134 -8.22 24.38 -7.80
N LEU A 135 -7.38 25.07 -7.04
CA LEU A 135 -7.76 26.29 -6.31
C LEU A 135 -8.14 27.44 -7.26
N GLY A 136 -7.66 27.39 -8.49
CA GLY A 136 -7.99 28.35 -9.54
C GLY A 136 -7.32 29.72 -9.36
N PRO A 137 -7.67 30.70 -10.20
CA PRO A 137 -7.05 32.02 -10.20
C PRO A 137 -7.46 32.87 -9.00
N GLU A 138 -6.55 33.75 -8.61
CA GLU A 138 -6.78 34.76 -7.57
C GLU A 138 -7.45 36.01 -8.15
N ASP A 139 -8.49 36.50 -7.46
CA ASP A 139 -9.14 37.77 -7.78
C ASP A 139 -8.39 38.93 -7.07
N SER A 140 -7.67 39.70 -7.86
CA SER A 140 -6.88 40.83 -7.36
C SER A 140 -7.74 42.00 -6.80
N THR A 141 -9.04 42.02 -7.09
CA THR A 141 -9.95 43.07 -6.55
C THR A 141 -10.33 42.81 -5.10
N MET A 142 -10.15 41.59 -4.63
CA MET A 142 -10.44 41.17 -3.25
C MET A 142 -9.18 40.64 -2.56
N ARG A 143 -8.71 41.33 -1.54
CA ARG A 143 -7.48 40.95 -0.83
C ARG A 143 -7.65 39.73 0.06
N CYS A 144 -6.60 38.91 0.12
CA CYS A 144 -6.44 37.83 1.08
C CYS A 144 -6.54 38.38 2.52
N LYS A 145 -7.25 37.64 3.41
CA LYS A 145 -7.41 38.04 4.82
C LYS A 145 -6.22 37.60 5.72
N SER A 146 -5.21 36.94 5.19
CA SER A 146 -4.01 36.65 5.97
C SER A 146 -3.20 37.93 6.18
N ASP A 147 -2.75 38.15 7.42
CA ASP A 147 -2.01 39.34 7.80
C ASP A 147 -0.75 39.56 6.95
N GLY A 148 -0.57 40.79 6.48
CA GLY A 148 0.57 41.15 5.61
C GLY A 148 0.52 40.62 4.18
N CYS A 149 -0.52 39.88 3.78
CA CYS A 149 -0.63 39.34 2.42
C CYS A 149 -1.26 40.36 1.45
N SER A 150 -0.56 40.62 0.35
CA SER A 150 -1.03 41.51 -0.72
C SER A 150 -1.75 40.78 -1.88
N ARG A 151 -1.81 39.45 -1.87
CA ARG A 151 -2.40 38.61 -2.94
C ARG A 151 -3.91 38.68 -2.95
N GLY A 152 -4.51 38.36 -4.08
CA GLY A 152 -5.96 38.23 -4.26
C GLY A 152 -6.49 36.96 -3.62
N ARG A 153 -7.81 36.89 -3.43
CA ARG A 153 -8.50 35.69 -2.93
C ARG A 153 -8.84 34.74 -4.05
N ILE A 154 -8.85 33.45 -3.78
CA ILE A 154 -9.45 32.46 -4.68
C ILE A 154 -10.98 32.45 -4.55
N LYS A 155 -11.65 31.94 -5.56
CA LYS A 155 -13.12 31.78 -5.56
C LYS A 155 -13.54 30.89 -4.36
N TYR A 156 -14.58 31.33 -3.67
CA TYR A 156 -15.13 30.67 -2.47
C TYR A 156 -14.20 30.60 -1.24
N SER A 157 -13.14 31.42 -1.19
CA SER A 157 -12.28 31.54 -0.01
C SER A 157 -12.05 33.00 0.36
N VAL A 158 -11.67 33.22 1.62
CA VAL A 158 -11.19 34.53 2.10
C VAL A 158 -9.65 34.62 1.97
N LEU A 159 -9.00 33.57 1.52
CA LEU A 159 -7.56 33.46 1.42
C LEU A 159 -7.10 33.41 -0.04
N CYS A 160 -5.86 33.76 -0.29
CA CYS A 160 -5.18 33.48 -1.56
C CYS A 160 -4.88 31.98 -1.70
N ALA A 161 -4.51 31.53 -2.89
CA ALA A 161 -4.22 30.12 -3.14
C ALA A 161 -3.17 29.54 -2.19
N ALA A 162 -2.09 30.27 -1.93
CA ALA A 162 -1.05 29.81 -1.01
C ALA A 162 -1.55 29.62 0.43
N HIS A 163 -2.16 30.64 1.01
CA HIS A 163 -2.66 30.54 2.39
C HIS A 163 -3.81 29.55 2.54
N HIS A 164 -4.63 29.36 1.49
CA HIS A 164 -5.65 28.32 1.49
C HIS A 164 -5.04 26.92 1.45
N PHE A 165 -4.01 26.74 0.62
CA PHE A 165 -3.21 25.50 0.60
C PHE A 165 -2.63 25.19 1.99
N GLU A 166 -1.94 26.16 2.60
CA GLU A 166 -1.32 25.99 3.93
C GLU A 166 -2.34 25.66 5.01
N GLN A 167 -3.51 26.29 4.95
CA GLN A 167 -4.59 26.01 5.89
C GLN A 167 -5.08 24.56 5.80
N LEU A 168 -5.21 24.01 4.60
CA LEU A 168 -5.73 22.65 4.38
C LEU A 168 -4.65 21.58 4.50
N ARG A 169 -3.47 21.81 3.93
CA ARG A 169 -2.37 20.83 3.93
C ARG A 169 -1.50 20.87 5.19
N LYS A 170 -1.67 21.90 6.07
CA LYS A 170 -0.92 22.09 7.32
C LYS A 170 0.60 22.14 7.13
N ARG A 171 1.05 22.64 5.99
CA ARG A 171 2.46 22.81 5.61
C ARG A 171 2.62 23.98 4.65
N PRO A 172 3.84 24.57 4.53
CA PRO A 172 4.09 25.68 3.62
C PRO A 172 3.76 25.31 2.16
N CYS A 173 3.24 26.30 1.41
CA CYS A 173 2.96 26.14 -0.01
C CYS A 173 4.26 26.15 -0.83
N PRO A 174 4.61 25.08 -1.58
CA PRO A 174 5.85 25.03 -2.34
C PRO A 174 5.75 25.67 -3.73
N PHE A 175 4.61 26.28 -4.10
CA PHE A 175 4.28 26.72 -5.48
C PHE A 175 4.22 28.25 -5.62
N ILE A 176 4.84 29.01 -4.73
CA ILE A 176 4.86 30.48 -4.73
C ILE A 176 6.28 31.03 -4.76
#